data_90ddadbd88c2f327c36e2a6d57ca1638
#
_entry.id   90ddadbd88c2f327c36e2a6d57ca1638
#
_cell.length_a   1.000
_cell.length_b   1.000
_cell.length_c   1.000
_cell.angle_alpha   90.00
_cell.angle_beta   90.00
_cell.angle_gamma   90.00
#
_symmetry.space_group_name_H-M   'P 1'
#
loop_
_entity.id
_entity.type
_entity.pdbx_description
1 polymer ?
#
loop_
_entity_poly.entity_id
_entity_poly.type
_entity_poly.pdbx_seq_one_letter_code
_entity_poly.pdbx_strand_id
1 'polypeptide(L)'
;MAGFNITIAGDSAINLEFAKTISPQTSGMIRVAAQTLTDDPIPGVTELVPTFCSLMVTYDPCVIGYDELCQRVQGKLRNLAAAEAGVKRIVVIPVCYGGEFGPDMPTVARHAGMSEQDVISLHCAHDY
;
A
#
# COMPACT_ATOMS: atom_id res chain seq x y z
N MET A 1 -19.95 -8.79 5.00
CA MET A 1 -19.71 -7.34 4.81
C MET A 1 -18.35 -7.20 4.16
N ALA A 2 -18.20 -6.30 3.21
CA ALA A 2 -16.89 -6.04 2.61
C ALA A 2 -15.90 -5.65 3.71
N GLY A 3 -14.68 -6.17 3.67
CA GLY A 3 -13.65 -5.91 4.69
C GLY A 3 -13.03 -4.51 4.61
N PHE A 4 -13.73 -3.53 4.03
CA PHE A 4 -13.28 -2.15 3.86
C PHE A 4 -14.45 -1.17 3.89
N ASN A 5 -14.16 0.09 4.19
CA ASN A 5 -15.07 1.22 4.11
C ASN A 5 -14.76 2.07 2.87
N ILE A 6 -15.79 2.62 2.21
CA ILE A 6 -15.60 3.52 1.06
C ILE A 6 -15.83 4.95 1.52
N THR A 7 -14.86 5.82 1.25
CA THR A 7 -14.94 7.26 1.49
C THR A 7 -14.66 8.04 0.20
N ILE A 8 -15.21 9.24 0.10
CA ILE A 8 -14.98 10.13 -1.04
C ILE A 8 -13.59 10.75 -0.93
N ALA A 9 -12.87 10.84 -2.04
CA ALA A 9 -11.57 11.49 -2.14
C ALA A 9 -11.58 12.49 -3.31
N GLY A 10 -12.13 13.69 -3.07
CA GLY A 10 -12.35 14.70 -4.11
C GLY A 10 -13.56 14.38 -4.98
N ASP A 11 -13.52 14.80 -6.25
CA ASP A 11 -14.61 14.68 -7.23
C ASP A 11 -14.45 13.52 -8.22
N SER A 12 -13.27 12.92 -8.26
CA SER A 12 -12.87 11.89 -9.24
C SER A 12 -12.11 10.72 -8.61
N ALA A 13 -12.24 10.52 -7.29
CA ALA A 13 -11.66 9.38 -6.60
C ALA A 13 -12.52 8.91 -5.42
N ILE A 14 -12.38 7.62 -5.11
CA ILE A 14 -12.84 7.00 -3.87
C ILE A 14 -11.66 6.38 -3.14
N ASN A 15 -11.74 6.29 -1.83
CA ASN A 15 -10.74 5.64 -1.01
C ASN A 15 -11.36 4.42 -0.30
N LEU A 16 -10.76 3.25 -0.49
CA LEU A 16 -11.16 2.00 0.15
C LEU A 16 -10.30 1.82 1.40
N GLU A 17 -10.85 2.10 2.58
CA GLU A 17 -10.15 2.00 3.86
C GLU A 17 -10.28 0.59 4.44
N PHE A 18 -9.18 -0.16 4.53
CA PHE A 18 -9.15 -1.53 5.04
C PHE A 18 -8.91 -1.60 6.54
N ALA A 19 -8.11 -0.69 7.08
CA ALA A 19 -7.80 -0.61 8.51
C ALA A 19 -7.34 0.79 8.93
N LYS A 20 -7.27 1.02 10.24
CA LYS A 20 -6.69 2.25 10.83
C LYS A 20 -5.22 2.08 11.25
N THR A 21 -4.72 0.85 11.19
CA THR A 21 -3.36 0.51 11.62
C THR A 21 -2.63 -0.26 10.52
N ILE A 22 -1.35 0.03 10.39
CA ILE A 22 -0.47 -0.65 9.42
C ILE A 22 -0.22 -2.07 9.91
N SER A 23 -0.45 -3.05 9.06
CA SER A 23 -0.10 -4.45 9.32
C SER A 23 0.18 -5.22 8.03
N PRO A 24 0.97 -6.31 8.08
CA PRO A 24 1.21 -7.16 6.91
C PRO A 24 -0.09 -7.73 6.31
N GLN A 25 -1.09 -8.02 7.15
CA GLN A 25 -2.40 -8.51 6.73
C GLN A 25 -3.14 -7.44 5.92
N THR A 26 -3.16 -6.19 6.41
CA THR A 26 -3.78 -5.06 5.72
C THR A 26 -3.11 -4.82 4.36
N SER A 27 -1.77 -4.81 4.32
CA SER A 27 -1.01 -4.68 3.07
C SER A 27 -1.31 -5.82 2.10
N GLY A 28 -1.46 -7.05 2.61
CA GLY A 28 -1.88 -8.21 1.81
C GLY A 28 -3.25 -8.03 1.18
N MET A 29 -4.26 -7.59 1.95
CA MET A 29 -5.61 -7.33 1.46
C MET A 29 -5.63 -6.23 0.40
N ILE A 30 -4.90 -5.13 0.61
CA ILE A 30 -4.81 -4.02 -0.34
C ILE A 30 -4.19 -4.49 -1.66
N ARG A 31 -3.12 -5.28 -1.59
CA ARG A 31 -2.48 -5.85 -2.78
C ARG A 31 -3.42 -6.74 -3.56
N VAL A 32 -4.16 -7.65 -2.90
CA VAL A 32 -5.13 -8.51 -3.55
C VAL A 32 -6.27 -7.70 -4.15
N ALA A 33 -6.76 -6.67 -3.46
CA ALA A 33 -7.80 -5.77 -3.98
C ALA A 33 -7.32 -5.05 -5.25
N ALA A 34 -6.12 -4.47 -5.23
CA ALA A 34 -5.54 -3.80 -6.38
C ALA A 34 -5.36 -4.76 -7.56
N GLN A 35 -4.84 -5.99 -7.31
CA GLN A 35 -4.68 -7.00 -8.34
C GLN A 35 -6.03 -7.43 -8.94
N THR A 36 -7.05 -7.68 -8.11
CA THR A 36 -8.40 -8.05 -8.57
C THR A 36 -9.00 -6.98 -9.49
N LEU A 37 -8.84 -5.70 -9.13
CA LEU A 37 -9.35 -4.60 -9.96
C LEU A 37 -8.50 -4.36 -11.21
N THR A 38 -7.23 -4.76 -11.20
CA THR A 38 -6.35 -4.72 -12.38
C THR A 38 -6.68 -5.84 -13.36
N ASP A 39 -6.91 -7.06 -12.87
CA ASP A 39 -7.20 -8.24 -13.70
C ASP A 39 -8.61 -8.20 -14.31
N ASP A 40 -9.56 -7.59 -13.61
CA ASP A 40 -10.93 -7.40 -14.06
C ASP A 40 -11.33 -5.91 -13.92
N PRO A 41 -10.87 -5.04 -14.86
CA PRO A 41 -10.99 -3.60 -14.73
C PRO A 41 -12.45 -3.13 -14.82
N ILE A 42 -12.74 -2.05 -14.09
CA ILE A 42 -14.01 -1.34 -14.16
C ILE A 42 -13.89 -0.21 -15.20
N PRO A 43 -14.71 -0.18 -16.26
CA PRO A 43 -14.71 0.94 -17.20
C PRO A 43 -14.88 2.28 -16.49
N GLY A 44 -14.03 3.24 -16.80
CA GLY A 44 -14.00 4.55 -16.16
C GLY A 44 -12.99 4.66 -15.01
N VAL A 45 -12.50 3.57 -14.43
CA VAL A 45 -11.36 3.61 -13.49
C VAL A 45 -10.09 3.95 -14.26
N THR A 46 -9.35 4.95 -13.78
CA THR A 46 -8.14 5.47 -14.43
C THR A 46 -6.86 5.04 -13.74
N GLU A 47 -6.87 4.93 -12.40
CA GLU A 47 -5.68 4.56 -11.63
C GLU A 47 -6.06 3.87 -10.32
N LEU A 48 -5.18 3.02 -9.83
CA LEU A 48 -5.26 2.34 -8.54
C LEU A 48 -3.99 2.69 -7.75
N VAL A 49 -4.15 3.36 -6.61
CA VAL A 49 -3.02 3.80 -5.77
C VAL A 49 -3.08 3.11 -4.41
N PRO A 50 -2.35 2.01 -4.21
CA PRO A 50 -2.26 1.37 -2.90
C PRO A 50 -1.46 2.22 -1.93
N THR A 51 -1.95 2.28 -0.68
CA THR A 51 -1.30 2.93 0.45
C THR A 51 -1.08 1.96 1.60
N PHE A 52 -0.67 2.44 2.77
CA PHE A 52 -0.44 1.56 3.94
C PHE A 52 -1.71 0.90 4.49
N CYS A 53 -2.86 1.60 4.44
CA CYS A 53 -4.11 1.13 5.03
C CYS A 53 -5.29 1.22 4.07
N SER A 54 -5.10 1.75 2.87
CA SER A 54 -6.17 1.98 1.91
C SER A 54 -5.73 1.76 0.46
N LEU A 55 -6.72 1.66 -0.43
CA LEU A 55 -6.55 1.68 -1.87
C LEU A 55 -7.38 2.85 -2.42
N MET A 56 -6.73 3.84 -3.00
CA MET A 56 -7.40 4.91 -3.72
C MET A 56 -7.68 4.45 -5.15
N VAL A 57 -8.90 4.68 -5.59
CA VAL A 57 -9.39 4.36 -6.94
C VAL A 57 -9.80 5.67 -7.59
N THR A 58 -9.06 6.10 -8.60
CA THR A 58 -9.42 7.27 -9.40
C THR A 58 -10.26 6.86 -10.60
N TYR A 59 -11.17 7.73 -11.02
CA TYR A 59 -12.10 7.42 -12.10
C TYR A 59 -12.49 8.68 -12.88
N ASP A 60 -12.96 8.48 -14.09
CA ASP A 60 -13.58 9.53 -14.92
C ASP A 60 -15.07 9.60 -14.64
N PRO A 61 -15.58 10.67 -13.98
CA PRO A 61 -17.00 10.81 -13.66
C PRO A 61 -17.90 11.02 -14.89
N CYS A 62 -17.32 11.30 -16.05
CA CYS A 62 -18.07 11.32 -17.32
C CYS A 62 -18.31 9.91 -17.88
N VAL A 63 -17.58 8.91 -17.41
CA VAL A 63 -17.70 7.51 -17.85
C VAL A 63 -18.48 6.66 -16.85
N ILE A 64 -18.22 6.84 -15.53
CA ILE A 64 -18.90 6.10 -14.46
C ILE A 64 -19.24 7.04 -13.30
N GLY A 65 -20.47 6.95 -12.79
CA GLY A 65 -20.88 7.70 -11.60
C GLY A 65 -20.40 7.07 -10.30
N TYR A 66 -20.34 7.88 -9.24
CA TYR A 66 -19.89 7.46 -7.91
C TYR A 66 -20.62 6.21 -7.37
N ASP A 67 -21.96 6.21 -7.41
CA ASP A 67 -22.77 5.11 -6.87
C ASP A 67 -22.53 3.81 -7.62
N GLU A 68 -22.44 3.88 -8.94
CA GLU A 68 -22.17 2.72 -9.78
C GLU A 68 -20.76 2.19 -9.54
N LEU A 69 -19.75 3.08 -9.43
CA LEU A 69 -18.39 2.69 -9.10
C LEU A 69 -18.34 1.95 -7.75
N CYS A 70 -18.97 2.51 -6.71
CA CYS A 70 -19.03 1.89 -5.39
C CYS A 70 -19.66 0.49 -5.43
N GLN A 71 -20.77 0.32 -6.16
CA GLN A 71 -21.44 -0.97 -6.31
C GLN A 71 -20.55 -1.99 -7.03
N ARG A 72 -19.89 -1.58 -8.12
CA ARG A 72 -19.00 -2.47 -8.88
C ARG A 72 -17.78 -2.89 -8.07
N VAL A 73 -17.14 -1.95 -7.36
CA VAL A 73 -16.01 -2.24 -6.47
C VAL A 73 -16.41 -3.19 -5.35
N GLN A 74 -17.53 -2.94 -4.66
CA GLN A 74 -18.05 -3.85 -3.63
C GLN A 74 -18.36 -5.23 -4.18
N GLY A 75 -18.92 -5.31 -5.38
CA GLY A 75 -19.24 -6.57 -6.06
C GLY A 75 -17.97 -7.40 -6.33
N LYS A 76 -16.95 -6.78 -6.92
CA LYS A 76 -15.69 -7.45 -7.26
C LYS A 76 -14.88 -7.87 -6.04
N LEU A 77 -14.89 -7.06 -4.99
CA LEU A 77 -14.11 -7.29 -3.76
C LEU A 77 -14.90 -8.03 -2.65
N ARG A 78 -16.06 -8.58 -2.98
CA ARG A 78 -16.95 -9.26 -2.00
C ARG A 78 -16.27 -10.40 -1.26
N ASN A 79 -15.38 -11.14 -1.91
CA ASN A 79 -14.68 -12.33 -1.39
C ASN A 79 -13.23 -12.06 -1.02
N LEU A 80 -12.85 -10.80 -0.86
CA LEU A 80 -11.46 -10.39 -0.58
C LEU A 80 -10.86 -11.06 0.66
N ALA A 81 -11.66 -11.29 1.70
CA ALA A 81 -11.22 -11.94 2.94
C ALA A 81 -10.82 -13.43 2.77
N ALA A 82 -11.24 -14.07 1.67
CA ALA A 82 -10.90 -15.46 1.35
C ALA A 82 -9.67 -15.56 0.44
N ALA A 83 -9.17 -14.46 -0.09
CA ALA A 83 -8.00 -14.44 -0.95
C ALA A 83 -6.73 -14.45 -0.11
N GLU A 84 -5.97 -15.55 -0.17
CA GLU A 84 -4.63 -15.60 0.42
C GLU A 84 -3.74 -14.54 -0.22
N ALA A 85 -3.07 -13.76 0.63
CA ALA A 85 -2.03 -12.86 0.17
C ALA A 85 -0.96 -13.70 -0.55
N GLY A 86 -0.90 -13.58 -1.88
CA GLY A 86 0.05 -14.35 -2.73
C GLY A 86 1.49 -14.26 -2.23
N VAL A 87 2.37 -15.05 -2.80
CA VAL A 87 3.78 -15.17 -2.42
C VAL A 87 4.43 -13.77 -2.26
N LYS A 88 4.95 -13.49 -1.07
CA LYS A 88 5.74 -12.27 -0.83
C LYS A 88 6.98 -12.30 -1.74
N ARG A 89 7.13 -11.27 -2.55
CA ARG A 89 8.36 -11.04 -3.29
C ARG A 89 9.28 -10.20 -2.43
N ILE A 90 10.38 -10.79 -1.96
CA ILE A 90 11.44 -10.07 -1.27
C ILE A 90 12.39 -9.54 -2.34
N VAL A 91 12.66 -8.24 -2.32
CA VAL A 91 13.61 -7.58 -3.21
C VAL A 91 14.79 -7.10 -2.36
N VAL A 92 15.98 -7.62 -2.67
CA VAL A 92 17.21 -7.18 -2.01
C VAL A 92 17.69 -5.90 -2.68
N ILE A 93 17.74 -4.81 -1.92
CA ILE A 93 18.20 -3.50 -2.38
C ILE A 93 19.61 -3.27 -1.80
N PRO A 94 20.67 -3.19 -2.63
CA PRO A 94 21.99 -2.85 -2.14
C PRO A 94 22.03 -1.39 -1.66
N VAL A 95 22.53 -1.16 -0.45
CA VAL A 95 22.64 0.16 0.17
C VAL A 95 24.08 0.46 0.50
N CYS A 96 24.58 1.63 0.08
CA CYS A 96 25.88 2.15 0.45
C CYS A 96 25.76 3.05 1.69
N TYR A 97 26.43 2.67 2.78
CA TYR A 97 26.42 3.41 4.03
C TYR A 97 27.68 4.25 4.21
N GLY A 98 27.51 5.48 4.72
CA GLY A 98 28.63 6.34 5.11
C GLY A 98 29.30 7.08 3.94
N GLY A 99 30.40 7.77 4.25
CA GLY A 99 31.11 8.62 3.32
C GLY A 99 30.24 9.71 2.70
N GLU A 100 30.44 9.97 1.43
CA GLU A 100 29.63 10.97 0.68
C GLU A 100 28.18 10.55 0.46
N PHE A 101 27.86 9.24 0.55
CA PHE A 101 26.52 8.68 0.36
C PHE A 101 25.70 8.61 1.66
N GLY A 102 26.34 8.80 2.81
CA GLY A 102 25.67 8.77 4.12
C GLY A 102 26.25 9.83 5.08
N PRO A 103 26.21 11.13 4.72
CA PRO A 103 26.82 12.20 5.53
C PRO A 103 26.18 12.32 6.92
N ASP A 104 24.95 11.84 7.08
CA ASP A 104 24.19 11.90 8.33
C ASP A 104 24.50 10.74 9.29
N MET A 105 25.22 9.72 8.85
CA MET A 105 25.49 8.52 9.64
C MET A 105 26.06 8.82 11.04
N PRO A 106 27.07 9.68 11.21
CA PRO A 106 27.57 10.03 12.55
C PRO A 106 26.51 10.68 13.44
N THR A 107 25.58 11.44 12.85
CA THR A 107 24.51 12.11 13.59
C THR A 107 23.45 11.10 14.03
N VAL A 108 23.07 10.17 13.16
CA VAL A 108 22.15 9.07 13.47
C VAL A 108 22.72 8.18 14.59
N ALA A 109 23.96 7.76 14.46
CA ALA A 109 24.66 6.92 15.45
C ALA A 109 24.70 7.60 16.82
N ARG A 110 25.04 8.90 16.86
CA ARG A 110 25.07 9.68 18.11
C ARG A 110 23.67 9.81 18.73
N HIS A 111 22.64 10.07 17.90
CA HIS A 111 21.25 10.18 18.39
C HIS A 111 20.75 8.85 18.96
N ALA A 112 21.08 7.74 18.32
CA ALA A 112 20.70 6.39 18.74
C ALA A 112 21.55 5.86 19.91
N GLY A 113 22.67 6.52 20.26
CA GLY A 113 23.61 6.03 21.27
C GLY A 113 24.33 4.74 20.86
N MET A 114 24.56 4.54 19.56
CA MET A 114 25.15 3.35 18.96
C MET A 114 26.38 3.70 18.13
N SER A 115 27.21 2.68 17.80
CA SER A 115 28.20 2.84 16.75
C SER A 115 27.55 2.89 15.36
N GLU A 116 28.22 3.46 14.37
CA GLU A 116 27.75 3.45 12.98
C GLU A 116 27.55 2.01 12.46
N GLN A 117 28.42 1.10 12.86
CA GLN A 117 28.30 -0.31 12.49
C GLN A 117 27.07 -0.99 13.10
N ASP A 118 26.70 -0.62 14.34
CA ASP A 118 25.50 -1.16 14.99
C ASP A 118 24.22 -0.61 14.31
N VAL A 119 24.23 0.66 13.89
CA VAL A 119 23.12 1.26 13.11
C VAL A 119 22.92 0.49 11.80
N ILE A 120 24.01 0.21 11.07
CA ILE A 120 23.96 -0.55 9.81
C ILE A 120 23.43 -1.96 10.07
N SER A 121 23.97 -2.63 11.09
CA SER A 121 23.56 -3.98 11.46
C SER A 121 22.07 -4.05 11.82
N LEU A 122 21.58 -3.08 12.57
CA LEU A 122 20.17 -2.98 12.96
C LEU A 122 19.26 -2.73 11.74
N HIS A 123 19.67 -1.82 10.84
CA HIS A 123 18.92 -1.53 9.62
C HIS A 123 18.84 -2.73 8.67
N CYS A 124 19.87 -3.57 8.60
CA CYS A 124 19.89 -4.76 7.77
C CYS A 124 19.25 -6.00 8.41
N ALA A 125 18.87 -5.94 9.70
CA ALA A 125 18.39 -7.11 10.44
C ALA A 125 16.95 -7.51 10.15
N HIS A 126 16.18 -6.66 9.49
CA HIS A 126 14.74 -6.85 9.26
C HIS A 126 14.36 -6.57 7.81
N ASP A 127 13.33 -7.26 7.33
CA ASP A 127 12.62 -6.93 6.10
C ASP A 127 11.65 -5.75 6.37
N TYR A 128 11.56 -4.84 5.42
CA TYR A 128 10.71 -3.63 5.49
C TYR A 128 9.49 -3.74 4.57
#